data_47d11e5e00039a10dda38aec1c03ab06
#
_entry.id   47d11e5e00039a10dda38aec1c03ab06
#
_cell.length_a   1.000
_cell.length_b   1.000
_cell.length_c   1.000
_cell.angle_alpha   90.00
_cell.angle_beta   90.00
_cell.angle_gamma   90.00
#
_symmetry.space_group_name_H-M   'P 1'
#
loop_
_entity.id
_entity.type
_entity.pdbx_description
1 polymer ?
#
loop_
_entity_poly.entity_id
_entity_poly.type
_entity_poly.pdbx_seq_one_letter_code
_entity_poly.pdbx_strand_id
1 'polypeptide(L)'
;DCMIRNSNRGVALQLRDKGNIENVWIRNLMIYTRNFIDQYWGNAEGIYITAIERHKGRAFGKIHNVRLENIQITGESGVLIYGSQDGHIDGITLKDVSVDLVKNSKWPCDGYDIRPCDGDGLLKSPIYGVYMRNVNNVTMENVHSKAQEGFPYGGEIAEK
;
A
#
# COMPACT_ATOMS: atom_id res chain seq x y z
N ASP A 1 -6.63 18.17 6.18
CA ASP A 1 -6.85 17.33 7.35
C ASP A 1 -8.04 16.42 7.10
N CYS A 2 -7.82 15.10 7.13
CA CYS A 2 -8.89 14.13 6.88
C CYS A 2 -8.70 12.90 7.76
N MET A 3 -9.81 12.24 8.12
CA MET A 3 -9.82 10.99 8.84
C MET A 3 -10.60 9.93 8.06
N ILE A 4 -9.95 8.79 7.80
CA ILE A 4 -10.57 7.61 7.19
C ILE A 4 -10.75 6.57 8.28
N ARG A 5 -11.98 6.10 8.50
CA ARG A 5 -12.28 5.10 9.55
C ARG A 5 -13.08 3.93 9.01
N ASN A 6 -12.89 2.77 9.62
CA ASN A 6 -13.61 1.53 9.29
C ASN A 6 -13.61 1.24 7.79
N SER A 7 -12.44 1.33 7.19
CA SER A 7 -12.25 1.07 5.77
C SER A 7 -11.45 -0.21 5.56
N ASN A 8 -11.77 -0.94 4.50
CA ASN A 8 -10.97 -2.08 4.05
C ASN A 8 -9.70 -1.65 3.28
N ARG A 9 -9.64 -0.39 2.88
CA ARG A 9 -8.47 0.27 2.28
C ARG A 9 -8.52 1.76 2.58
N GLY A 10 -7.40 2.35 2.90
CA GLY A 10 -7.30 3.77 3.13
C GLY A 10 -7.23 4.56 1.82
N VAL A 11 -6.08 5.13 1.51
CA VAL A 11 -5.87 5.84 0.23
C VAL A 11 -5.39 4.87 -0.84
N ALA A 12 -5.95 4.93 -2.05
CA ALA A 12 -5.56 4.09 -3.16
C ALA A 12 -5.24 4.91 -4.43
N LEU A 13 -4.03 4.75 -4.95
CA LEU A 13 -3.63 5.15 -6.31
C LEU A 13 -3.45 3.87 -7.13
N GLN A 14 -4.44 3.54 -7.92
CA GLN A 14 -4.53 2.26 -8.61
C GLN A 14 -4.52 2.44 -10.12
N LEU A 15 -3.40 2.10 -10.75
CA LEU A 15 -3.23 2.20 -12.20
C LEU A 15 -3.24 0.80 -12.83
N ARG A 16 -4.06 0.61 -13.85
CA ARG A 16 -4.26 -0.68 -14.54
C ARG A 16 -4.25 -0.56 -16.07
N ASP A 17 -4.47 0.63 -16.58
CA ASP A 17 -4.66 0.90 -18.00
C ASP A 17 -3.74 2.04 -18.47
N LYS A 18 -3.88 2.48 -19.72
CA LYS A 18 -3.12 3.61 -20.27
C LYS A 18 -3.45 4.91 -19.55
N GLY A 19 -2.50 5.82 -19.52
CA GLY A 19 -2.56 7.08 -18.80
C GLY A 19 -1.66 7.06 -17.56
N ASN A 20 -1.44 8.21 -16.95
CA ASN A 20 -0.55 8.33 -15.80
C ASN A 20 -1.30 8.87 -14.57
N ILE A 21 -0.78 8.52 -13.40
CA ILE A 21 -1.10 9.20 -12.13
C ILE A 21 0.16 9.94 -11.74
N GLU A 22 0.10 11.26 -11.69
CA GLU A 22 1.30 12.07 -11.50
C GLU A 22 1.04 13.34 -10.69
N ASN A 23 2.08 13.86 -10.03
CA ASN A 23 2.03 15.09 -9.26
C ASN A 23 0.97 15.04 -8.15
N VAL A 24 0.93 13.95 -7.40
CA VAL A 24 -0.03 13.73 -6.31
C VAL A 24 0.61 14.10 -4.99
N TRP A 25 -0.06 14.95 -4.23
CA TRP A 25 0.36 15.29 -2.87
C TRP A 25 -0.76 15.01 -1.88
N ILE A 26 -0.53 14.05 -0.99
CA ILE A 26 -1.45 13.61 0.05
C ILE A 26 -0.82 13.90 1.40
N ARG A 27 -1.52 14.64 2.26
CA ARG A 27 -0.99 15.05 3.55
C ARG A 27 -2.04 15.16 4.65
N ASN A 28 -1.59 15.10 5.90
CA ASN A 28 -2.39 15.31 7.10
C ASN A 28 -3.56 14.33 7.20
N LEU A 29 -3.27 13.04 7.20
CA LEU A 29 -4.28 11.98 7.29
C LEU A 29 -4.13 11.13 8.54
N MET A 30 -5.26 10.76 9.12
CA MET A 30 -5.40 9.67 10.08
C MET A 30 -6.22 8.55 9.44
N ILE A 31 -5.65 7.36 9.36
CA ILE A 31 -6.22 6.23 8.62
C ILE A 31 -6.39 5.05 9.57
N TYR A 32 -7.62 4.51 9.66
CA TYR A 32 -7.97 3.33 10.46
C TYR A 32 -8.58 2.28 9.54
N THR A 33 -7.81 1.22 9.25
CA THR A 33 -8.23 0.14 8.35
C THR A 33 -8.37 -1.19 9.07
N ARG A 34 -9.22 -2.05 8.53
CA ARG A 34 -9.38 -3.44 8.97
C ARG A 34 -9.95 -4.31 7.87
N ASN A 35 -9.74 -5.61 7.94
CA ASN A 35 -10.42 -6.58 7.09
C ASN A 35 -11.88 -6.79 7.55
N PHE A 36 -12.82 -6.74 6.61
CA PHE A 36 -14.24 -6.98 6.86
C PHE A 36 -14.64 -8.40 6.51
N ILE A 37 -14.07 -8.93 5.44
CA ILE A 37 -14.25 -10.30 4.99
C ILE A 37 -12.93 -10.84 4.46
N ASP A 38 -12.85 -12.15 4.30
CA ASP A 38 -11.71 -12.80 3.67
C ASP A 38 -11.67 -12.48 2.16
N GLN A 39 -10.52 -12.08 1.67
CA GLN A 39 -10.18 -11.94 0.24
C GLN A 39 -11.18 -11.10 -0.61
N TYR A 40 -11.76 -10.09 -0.04
CA TYR A 40 -12.54 -9.10 -0.81
C TYR A 40 -11.67 -7.87 -1.10
N TRP A 41 -11.93 -7.18 -2.17
CA TRP A 41 -11.23 -5.96 -2.66
C TRP A 41 -10.45 -5.16 -1.62
N GLY A 42 -9.22 -5.58 -1.33
CA GLY A 42 -8.35 -4.98 -0.34
C GLY A 42 -8.06 -5.90 0.84
N ASN A 43 -6.94 -5.67 1.47
CA ASN A 43 -6.44 -6.42 2.63
C ASN A 43 -6.04 -5.46 3.74
N ALA A 44 -6.88 -4.47 3.98
CA ALA A 44 -6.72 -3.41 4.98
C ALA A 44 -5.50 -2.49 4.75
N GLU A 45 -5.00 -2.38 3.54
CA GLU A 45 -3.86 -1.49 3.25
C GLU A 45 -4.21 -0.04 3.61
N GLY A 46 -3.41 0.59 4.47
CA GLY A 46 -3.59 1.99 4.83
C GLY A 46 -3.32 2.92 3.65
N ILE A 47 -2.24 2.63 2.91
CA ILE A 47 -1.90 3.28 1.64
C ILE A 47 -1.64 2.18 0.62
N TYR A 48 -2.21 2.37 -0.57
CA TYR A 48 -2.14 1.44 -1.66
C TYR A 48 -1.76 2.16 -2.96
N ILE A 49 -0.54 1.98 -3.44
CA ILE A 49 -0.05 2.56 -4.69
C ILE A 49 0.35 1.41 -5.59
N THR A 50 -0.38 1.18 -6.67
CA THR A 50 -0.11 0.05 -7.54
C THR A 50 -0.21 0.39 -9.02
N ALA A 51 0.83 0.01 -9.78
CA ALA A 51 0.87 0.07 -11.23
C ALA A 51 1.03 -1.35 -11.78
N ILE A 52 -0.06 -1.93 -12.28
CA ILE A 52 -0.13 -3.34 -12.68
C ILE A 52 -0.88 -3.44 -14.00
N GLU A 53 -0.35 -4.20 -14.94
CA GLU A 53 -1.08 -4.51 -16.16
C GLU A 53 -2.38 -5.25 -15.84
N ARG A 54 -3.51 -4.80 -16.39
CA ARG A 54 -4.82 -5.46 -16.18
C ARG A 54 -4.82 -6.87 -16.73
N HIS A 55 -4.24 -7.04 -17.91
CA HIS A 55 -4.06 -8.32 -18.59
C HIS A 55 -2.63 -8.40 -19.10
N LYS A 56 -2.04 -9.58 -19.00
CA LYS A 56 -0.66 -9.84 -19.41
C LYS A 56 -0.36 -9.33 -20.82
N GLY A 57 0.70 -8.52 -20.92
CA GLY A 57 1.12 -7.91 -22.19
C GLY A 57 0.33 -6.66 -22.62
N ARG A 58 -0.65 -6.21 -21.83
CA ARG A 58 -1.33 -4.94 -22.08
C ARG A 58 -0.50 -3.77 -21.61
N ALA A 59 -0.36 -2.76 -22.47
CA ALA A 59 0.32 -1.53 -22.09
C ALA A 59 -0.49 -0.77 -21.02
N PHE A 60 0.19 -0.31 -19.99
CA PHE A 60 -0.35 0.54 -18.93
C PHE A 60 0.60 1.71 -18.67
N GLY A 61 0.13 2.71 -17.94
CA GLY A 61 0.87 3.95 -17.72
C GLY A 61 1.83 3.90 -16.54
N LYS A 62 2.14 5.07 -16.00
CA LYS A 62 3.08 5.25 -14.90
C LYS A 62 2.45 6.01 -13.73
N ILE A 63 2.92 5.70 -12.53
CA ILE A 63 2.69 6.52 -11.34
C ILE A 63 4.00 7.20 -11.01
N HIS A 64 4.00 8.53 -10.97
CA HIS A 64 5.23 9.24 -10.65
C HIS A 64 5.01 10.58 -9.93
N ASN A 65 6.04 11.01 -9.19
CA ASN A 65 6.00 12.22 -8.39
C ASN A 65 4.83 12.22 -7.40
N VAL A 66 4.80 11.23 -6.51
CA VAL A 66 3.81 11.11 -5.44
C VAL A 66 4.47 11.43 -4.10
N ARG A 67 3.87 12.34 -3.35
CA ARG A 67 4.33 12.74 -2.02
C ARG A 67 3.25 12.45 -0.98
N LEU A 68 3.64 11.69 0.04
CA LEU A 68 2.83 11.33 1.20
C LEU A 68 3.48 11.95 2.44
N GLU A 69 2.76 12.81 3.18
CA GLU A 69 3.34 13.60 4.27
C GLU A 69 2.39 13.71 5.46
N ASN A 70 2.93 13.53 6.66
CA ASN A 70 2.19 13.60 7.92
C ASN A 70 0.96 12.68 7.92
N ILE A 71 1.22 11.37 7.88
CA ILE A 71 0.18 10.34 7.80
C ILE A 71 0.35 9.35 8.95
N GLN A 72 -0.73 9.11 9.66
CA GLN A 72 -0.82 8.09 10.71
C GLN A 72 -1.75 6.98 10.26
N ILE A 73 -1.25 5.75 10.25
CA ILE A 73 -1.99 4.55 9.89
C ILE A 73 -2.10 3.65 11.11
N THR A 74 -3.31 3.23 11.45
CA THR A 74 -3.56 2.19 12.44
C THR A 74 -4.46 1.13 11.79
N GLY A 75 -3.99 -0.10 11.68
CA GLY A 75 -4.77 -1.12 10.98
C GLY A 75 -4.12 -2.47 10.84
N GLU A 76 -4.71 -3.32 10.02
CA GLU A 76 -4.27 -4.69 9.80
C GLU A 76 -3.28 -4.83 8.63
N SER A 77 -2.97 -3.72 7.94
CA SER A 77 -1.91 -3.63 6.94
C SER A 77 -1.34 -2.21 6.86
N GLY A 78 -0.15 -2.07 6.29
CA GLY A 78 0.59 -0.82 6.20
C GLY A 78 0.48 -0.14 4.84
N VAL A 79 1.64 0.27 4.33
CA VAL A 79 1.82 0.91 3.02
C VAL A 79 2.25 -0.14 2.00
N LEU A 80 1.49 -0.28 0.93
CA LEU A 80 1.84 -1.09 -0.23
C LEU A 80 2.17 -0.21 -1.43
N ILE A 81 3.38 -0.37 -2.00
CA ILE A 81 3.78 0.27 -3.26
C ILE A 81 4.27 -0.85 -4.19
N TYR A 82 3.48 -1.18 -5.20
CA TYR A 82 3.73 -2.37 -5.99
C TYR A 82 3.60 -2.11 -7.50
N GLY A 83 4.71 -2.28 -8.22
CA GLY A 83 4.73 -2.37 -9.67
C GLY A 83 4.79 -3.82 -10.13
N SER A 84 3.97 -4.22 -11.11
CA SER A 84 4.11 -5.54 -11.74
C SER A 84 5.35 -5.65 -12.61
N GLN A 85 5.83 -4.52 -13.10
CA GLN A 85 7.05 -4.38 -13.91
C GLN A 85 7.86 -3.18 -13.43
N ASP A 86 9.15 -3.20 -13.67
CA ASP A 86 10.02 -2.07 -13.39
C ASP A 86 9.71 -0.85 -14.28
N GLY A 87 10.03 0.36 -13.78
CA GLY A 87 9.87 1.61 -14.52
C GLY A 87 8.44 2.18 -14.58
N HIS A 88 7.46 1.56 -13.91
CA HIS A 88 6.08 2.04 -13.85
C HIS A 88 5.72 2.81 -12.59
N ILE A 89 6.55 2.74 -11.55
CA ILE A 89 6.42 3.58 -10.35
C ILE A 89 7.76 4.26 -10.08
N ASP A 90 7.75 5.58 -10.02
CA ASP A 90 8.97 6.38 -9.89
C ASP A 90 8.74 7.66 -9.08
N GLY A 91 9.74 8.05 -8.27
CA GLY A 91 9.68 9.31 -7.52
C GLY A 91 8.61 9.31 -6.43
N ILE A 92 8.70 8.40 -5.46
CA ILE A 92 7.82 8.35 -4.30
C ILE A 92 8.51 8.96 -3.09
N THR A 93 7.85 9.89 -2.43
CA THR A 93 8.33 10.47 -1.15
C THR A 93 7.37 10.11 -0.02
N LEU A 94 7.90 9.49 1.02
CA LEU A 94 7.23 9.24 2.30
C LEU A 94 7.91 10.10 3.36
N LYS A 95 7.16 11.01 3.97
CA LYS A 95 7.68 11.90 5.03
C LYS A 95 6.75 11.93 6.22
N ASP A 96 7.29 11.74 7.42
CA ASP A 96 6.51 11.74 8.66
C ASP A 96 5.34 10.75 8.59
N VAL A 97 5.62 9.49 8.26
CA VAL A 97 4.62 8.42 8.14
C VAL A 97 4.79 7.41 9.27
N SER A 98 3.74 7.20 10.04
CA SER A 98 3.72 6.19 11.11
C SER A 98 2.69 5.11 10.83
N VAL A 99 3.07 3.86 11.11
CA VAL A 99 2.21 2.68 10.91
C VAL A 99 2.15 1.84 12.18
N ASP A 100 0.98 1.75 12.77
CA ASP A 100 0.67 0.90 13.91
C ASP A 100 -0.15 -0.31 13.41
N LEU A 101 0.50 -1.48 13.33
CA LEU A 101 -0.15 -2.72 12.90
C LEU A 101 -0.86 -3.39 14.08
N VAL A 102 -2.18 -3.46 14.00
CA VAL A 102 -3.05 -4.00 15.04
C VAL A 102 -4.06 -4.97 14.46
N LYS A 103 -4.29 -6.08 15.17
CA LYS A 103 -5.27 -7.09 14.76
C LYS A 103 -6.66 -6.72 15.25
N ASN A 104 -7.57 -6.36 14.34
CA ASN A 104 -8.91 -5.87 14.63
C ASN A 104 -10.03 -6.78 14.10
N SER A 105 -9.70 -7.75 13.25
CA SER A 105 -10.66 -8.67 12.65
C SER A 105 -10.29 -10.13 12.92
N LYS A 106 -11.18 -11.05 12.60
CA LYS A 106 -10.90 -12.51 12.64
C LYS A 106 -10.14 -13.01 11.40
N TRP A 107 -10.04 -12.20 10.36
CA TRP A 107 -9.47 -12.59 9.07
C TRP A 107 -7.93 -12.57 9.10
N PRO A 108 -7.25 -13.40 8.31
CA PRO A 108 -5.79 -13.44 8.31
C PRO A 108 -5.18 -12.09 7.84
N CYS A 109 -4.00 -11.78 8.38
CA CYS A 109 -3.14 -10.68 7.92
C CYS A 109 -1.88 -11.30 7.32
N ASP A 110 -1.99 -11.97 6.18
CA ASP A 110 -0.97 -12.83 5.60
C ASP A 110 -0.62 -12.47 4.14
N GLY A 111 -0.89 -11.25 3.73
CA GLY A 111 -0.57 -10.78 2.39
C GLY A 111 -1.24 -9.49 1.98
N TYR A 112 -1.12 -9.20 0.68
CA TYR A 112 -1.65 -8.01 0.04
C TYR A 112 -2.55 -8.36 -1.15
N ASP A 113 -3.57 -7.55 -1.37
CA ASP A 113 -4.47 -7.68 -2.53
C ASP A 113 -4.00 -6.75 -3.65
N ILE A 114 -3.51 -7.32 -4.75
CA ILE A 114 -3.03 -6.56 -5.91
C ILE A 114 -4.01 -6.56 -7.10
N ARG A 115 -5.23 -7.02 -6.89
CA ARG A 115 -6.28 -7.05 -7.93
C ARG A 115 -6.77 -5.65 -8.32
N PRO A 116 -7.37 -5.48 -9.52
CA PRO A 116 -7.53 -6.48 -10.57
C PRO A 116 -6.24 -6.68 -11.38
N CYS A 117 -5.92 -7.95 -11.64
CA CYS A 117 -4.84 -8.37 -12.53
C CYS A 117 -5.13 -9.81 -12.99
N ASP A 118 -4.34 -10.35 -13.91
CA ASP A 118 -4.44 -11.77 -14.26
C ASP A 118 -3.97 -12.65 -13.09
N GLY A 119 -4.61 -13.78 -12.88
CA GLY A 119 -4.38 -14.69 -11.75
C GLY A 119 -5.21 -14.34 -10.51
N ASP A 120 -4.86 -14.91 -9.37
CA ASP A 120 -5.58 -14.71 -8.12
C ASP A 120 -5.34 -13.33 -7.49
N GLY A 121 -4.22 -12.70 -7.84
CA GLY A 121 -3.88 -11.35 -7.37
C GLY A 121 -3.69 -11.22 -5.86
N LEU A 122 -3.37 -12.32 -5.18
CA LEU A 122 -3.12 -12.36 -3.75
C LEU A 122 -1.63 -12.61 -3.49
N LEU A 123 -0.94 -11.61 -3.01
CA LEU A 123 0.49 -11.68 -2.68
C LEU A 123 0.67 -12.15 -1.24
N LYS A 124 0.96 -13.43 -1.04
CA LYS A 124 1.26 -13.98 0.29
C LYS A 124 2.59 -13.43 0.82
N SER A 125 2.54 -12.81 1.98
CA SER A 125 3.68 -12.18 2.64
C SER A 125 3.35 -11.87 4.10
N PRO A 126 4.32 -11.86 5.02
CA PRO A 126 4.19 -11.12 6.26
C PRO A 126 3.83 -9.66 5.94
N ILE A 127 3.17 -8.99 6.86
CA ILE A 127 2.82 -7.57 6.70
C ILE A 127 4.01 -6.70 7.15
N TYR A 128 4.39 -5.75 6.33
CA TYR A 128 5.42 -4.76 6.62
C TYR A 128 4.79 -3.37 6.88
N GLY A 129 5.52 -2.52 7.57
CA GLY A 129 5.15 -1.11 7.66
C GLY A 129 5.06 -0.48 6.28
N VAL A 130 6.11 -0.68 5.47
CA VAL A 130 6.16 -0.32 4.06
C VAL A 130 6.65 -1.51 3.25
N TYR A 131 5.84 -1.98 2.31
CA TYR A 131 6.22 -3.00 1.33
C TYR A 131 6.34 -2.36 -0.05
N MET A 132 7.50 -2.54 -0.69
CA MET A 132 7.77 -2.01 -2.03
C MET A 132 8.24 -3.10 -2.97
N ARG A 133 7.81 -3.02 -4.23
CA ARG A 133 8.32 -3.86 -5.32
C ARG A 133 8.30 -3.11 -6.64
N ASN A 134 9.40 -3.18 -7.40
CA ASN A 134 9.57 -2.51 -8.69
C ASN A 134 9.24 -1.01 -8.61
N VAL A 135 9.87 -0.32 -7.67
CA VAL A 135 9.68 1.11 -7.39
C VAL A 135 11.03 1.80 -7.49
N ASN A 136 11.11 2.88 -8.26
CA ASN A 136 12.33 3.64 -8.46
C ASN A 136 12.28 4.98 -7.72
N ASN A 137 13.45 5.50 -7.30
CA ASN A 137 13.62 6.82 -6.71
C ASN A 137 12.69 7.07 -5.52
N VAL A 138 12.83 6.25 -4.49
CA VAL A 138 12.07 6.39 -3.24
C VAL A 138 12.87 7.22 -2.24
N THR A 139 12.23 8.22 -1.65
CA THR A 139 12.75 9.00 -0.53
C THR A 139 11.91 8.75 0.71
N MET A 140 12.53 8.36 1.81
CA MET A 140 11.88 8.16 3.10
C MET A 140 12.54 9.02 4.17
N GLU A 141 11.73 9.82 4.87
CA GLU A 141 12.16 10.68 5.98
C GLU A 141 11.20 10.50 7.15
N ASN A 142 11.72 10.10 8.32
CA ASN A 142 10.93 9.88 9.53
C ASN A 142 9.75 8.91 9.29
N VAL A 143 10.05 7.73 8.75
CA VAL A 143 9.07 6.66 8.48
C VAL A 143 9.29 5.54 9.49
N HIS A 144 8.27 5.23 10.27
CA HIS A 144 8.33 4.24 11.34
C HIS A 144 7.14 3.32 11.35
N SER A 145 7.35 2.09 11.79
CA SER A 145 6.26 1.17 12.05
C SER A 145 6.50 0.32 13.28
N LYS A 146 5.43 -0.08 13.90
CA LYS A 146 5.40 -1.07 14.98
C LYS A 146 4.21 -1.99 14.81
N ALA A 147 4.24 -3.12 15.47
CA ALA A 147 3.17 -4.11 15.44
C ALA A 147 2.78 -4.54 16.85
N GLN A 148 1.51 -4.84 17.02
CA GLN A 148 0.98 -5.50 18.21
C GLN A 148 1.67 -6.85 18.40
N GLU A 149 1.87 -7.28 19.63
CA GLU A 149 2.42 -8.59 19.96
C GLU A 149 1.60 -9.70 19.28
N GLY A 150 2.30 -10.66 18.66
CA GLY A 150 1.69 -11.77 17.92
C GLY A 150 1.15 -11.42 16.53
N PHE A 151 1.26 -10.17 16.08
CA PHE A 151 0.94 -9.81 14.70
C PHE A 151 1.98 -10.41 13.72
N PRO A 152 1.57 -10.90 12.52
CA PRO A 152 2.50 -11.47 11.54
C PRO A 152 3.34 -10.37 10.83
N TYR A 153 4.17 -9.72 11.62
CA TYR A 153 4.96 -8.57 11.21
C TYR A 153 6.28 -8.99 10.57
N GLY A 154 6.53 -8.51 9.37
CA GLY A 154 7.75 -8.78 8.61
C GLY A 154 8.90 -7.81 8.88
N GLY A 155 8.62 -6.63 9.42
CA GLY A 155 9.57 -5.57 9.64
C GLY A 155 9.08 -4.18 9.17
N GLU A 156 9.89 -3.15 9.37
CA GLU A 156 9.51 -1.79 8.97
C GLU A 156 9.40 -1.65 7.47
N ILE A 157 10.39 -2.15 6.73
CA ILE A 157 10.48 -1.95 5.28
C ILE A 157 10.84 -3.28 4.62
N ALA A 158 10.15 -3.59 3.52
CA ALA A 158 10.56 -4.59 2.55
C ALA A 158 10.69 -3.95 1.17
N GLU A 159 11.83 -4.17 0.51
CA GLU A 159 12.08 -3.80 -0.87
C GLU A 159 12.42 -5.06 -1.64
N LYS A 160 11.70 -5.36 -2.75
CA LYS A 160 11.82 -6.61 -3.53
C LYS A 160 11.76 -6.37 -5.03
#